data_7c43f7f6e5ad73621438e8e1d558541a
#
_entry.id   7c43f7f6e5ad73621438e8e1d558541a
#
_cell.length_a   1.000
_cell.length_b   1.000
_cell.length_c   1.000
_cell.angle_alpha   90.00
_cell.angle_beta   90.00
_cell.angle_gamma   90.00
#
_symmetry.space_group_name_H-M   'P 1'
#
loop_
_entity.id
_entity.type
_entity.pdbx_description
1 polymer ?
#
loop_
_entity_poly.entity_id
_entity_poly.type
_entity_poly.pdbx_seq_one_letter_code
_entity_poly.pdbx_strand_id
1 'polypeptide(L)'
;RMMFCFEIPTIHEDIDGNPLKLTVGGVRAYNHENLYNRKSAEKFKVFVGFQNMVCCNMCVSTDGYKSEIKVMNTQALFQAVMELFQLYNPEKHTRQMQTLVNSSMTEHQFAQFLGKSRLYQCLPQEDKKRLPQLLMTDTQINLVARAYYQDEAFGVDAQSREISMWKVYNLLTGANKSSYIDNFLDRAL
;
A
#
# COMPACT_ATOMS: atom_id res chain seq x y z
N ARG A 1 16.79 5.15 6.19
CA ARG A 1 15.63 4.32 6.53
C ARG A 1 16.02 2.86 6.37
N MET A 2 15.61 2.00 7.30
CA MET A 2 15.75 0.55 7.17
C MET A 2 14.35 -0.02 6.92
N MET A 3 14.22 -0.79 5.86
CA MET A 3 13.03 -1.55 5.52
C MET A 3 13.40 -3.04 5.53
N PHE A 4 12.53 -3.87 6.05
CA PHE A 4 12.63 -5.32 5.95
C PHE A 4 11.34 -5.88 5.37
N CYS A 5 11.45 -6.98 4.66
CA CYS A 5 10.34 -7.68 4.06
C CYS A 5 10.68 -9.18 4.00
N PHE A 6 9.83 -10.02 4.55
CA PHE A 6 9.99 -11.46 4.58
C PHE A 6 8.76 -12.12 3.97
N GLU A 7 8.97 -12.94 2.96
CA GLU A 7 7.95 -13.77 2.36
C GLU A 7 7.75 -15.04 3.19
N ILE A 8 6.50 -15.48 3.33
CA ILE A 8 6.14 -16.76 3.94
C ILE A 8 5.85 -17.74 2.81
N PRO A 9 6.76 -18.67 2.51
CA PRO A 9 6.72 -19.46 1.28
C PRO A 9 5.57 -20.47 1.22
N THR A 10 4.95 -20.77 2.35
CA THR A 10 3.87 -21.78 2.46
C THR A 10 2.46 -21.19 2.29
N ILE A 11 2.33 -19.86 2.27
CA ILE A 11 1.02 -19.20 2.14
C ILE A 11 1.04 -18.33 0.89
N HIS A 12 0.32 -18.79 -0.12
CA HIS A 12 0.14 -18.09 -1.38
C HIS A 12 -1.31 -18.23 -1.85
N GLU A 13 -1.77 -17.22 -2.55
CA GLU A 13 -3.09 -17.10 -3.11
C GLU A 13 -2.97 -16.71 -4.59
N ASP A 14 -4.02 -16.92 -5.37
CA ASP A 14 -4.12 -16.39 -6.73
C ASP A 14 -5.37 -15.52 -6.83
N ILE A 15 -5.19 -14.29 -7.27
CA ILE A 15 -6.27 -13.34 -7.50
C ILE A 15 -6.21 -12.85 -8.93
N ASP A 16 -7.16 -13.27 -9.75
CA ASP A 16 -7.27 -12.88 -11.16
C ASP A 16 -5.98 -13.16 -11.96
N GLY A 17 -5.41 -14.36 -11.78
CA GLY A 17 -4.15 -14.77 -12.41
C GLY A 17 -2.91 -14.09 -11.83
N ASN A 18 -3.04 -13.39 -10.71
CA ASN A 18 -1.93 -12.76 -10.02
C ASN A 18 -1.54 -13.60 -8.80
N PRO A 19 -0.40 -14.29 -8.82
CA PRO A 19 0.08 -15.01 -7.67
C PRO A 19 0.49 -14.03 -6.55
N LEU A 20 -0.03 -14.27 -5.36
CA LEU A 20 0.22 -13.49 -4.16
C LEU A 20 0.94 -14.34 -3.13
N LYS A 21 1.91 -13.77 -2.43
CA LYS A 21 2.58 -14.41 -1.29
C LYS A 21 2.33 -13.63 -0.02
N LEU A 22 2.00 -14.33 1.05
CA LEU A 22 1.91 -13.70 2.36
C LEU A 22 3.30 -13.18 2.77
N THR A 23 3.32 -11.93 3.18
CA THR A 23 4.56 -11.20 3.45
C THR A 23 4.40 -10.40 4.72
N VAL A 24 5.42 -10.41 5.56
CA VAL A 24 5.55 -9.52 6.69
C VAL A 24 6.68 -8.54 6.44
N GLY A 25 6.46 -7.29 6.77
CA GLY A 25 7.48 -6.29 6.61
C GLY A 25 7.35 -5.14 7.59
N GLY A 26 8.33 -4.27 7.55
CA GLY A 26 8.31 -3.09 8.37
C GLY A 26 9.34 -2.07 7.96
N VAL A 27 9.09 -0.86 8.41
CA VAL A 27 9.98 0.28 8.22
C VAL A 27 10.33 0.85 9.58
N ARG A 28 11.62 0.96 9.85
CA ARG A 28 12.10 1.74 10.98
C ARG A 28 11.78 3.20 10.71
N ALA A 29 10.93 3.77 11.54
CA ALA A 29 10.59 5.18 11.44
C ALA A 29 11.75 5.99 12.03
N TYR A 30 12.66 6.44 11.17
CA TYR A 30 13.65 7.41 11.56
C TYR A 30 12.97 8.77 11.74
N ASN A 31 12.68 9.12 12.98
CA ASN A 31 12.73 10.51 13.36
C ASN A 31 14.19 10.78 13.74
N HIS A 32 14.79 11.79 13.16
CA HIS A 32 16.19 12.15 13.42
C HIS A 32 16.53 12.36 14.90
N GLU A 33 15.52 12.45 15.76
CA GLU A 33 15.62 12.62 17.20
C GLU A 33 16.22 11.42 17.95
N ASN A 34 16.08 10.18 17.41
CA ASN A 34 16.46 8.95 18.12
C ASN A 34 17.81 8.36 17.68
N LEU A 35 18.43 8.87 16.62
CA LEU A 35 19.67 8.32 16.05
C LEU A 35 20.85 8.30 17.05
N TYR A 36 20.82 9.15 18.05
CA TYR A 36 21.93 9.35 18.99
C TYR A 36 21.56 9.06 20.44
N ASN A 37 20.31 8.74 20.72
CA ASN A 37 19.84 8.50 22.08
C ASN A 37 19.56 7.01 22.33
N ARG A 38 20.55 6.29 22.88
CA ARG A 38 20.44 4.85 23.20
C ARG A 38 19.33 4.52 24.23
N LYS A 39 18.77 5.52 24.89
CA LYS A 39 17.72 5.33 25.91
C LYS A 39 16.31 5.56 25.39
N SER A 40 16.14 6.03 24.16
CA SER A 40 14.81 6.24 23.59
C SER A 40 14.34 5.04 22.78
N ALA A 41 13.04 4.73 22.87
CA ALA A 41 12.43 3.67 22.12
C ALA A 41 12.49 3.95 20.61
N GLU A 42 12.81 2.92 19.84
CA GLU A 42 12.77 2.96 18.38
C GLU A 42 11.32 2.83 17.88
N LYS A 43 11.01 3.58 16.85
CA LYS A 43 9.69 3.54 16.21
C LYS A 43 9.72 2.70 14.94
N PHE A 44 8.77 1.79 14.83
CA PHE A 44 8.56 0.96 13.65
C PHE A 44 7.12 1.09 13.14
N LYS A 45 6.98 0.96 11.83
CA LYS A 45 5.74 0.62 11.16
C LYS A 45 5.85 -0.81 10.69
N VAL A 46 4.89 -1.65 11.02
CA VAL A 46 4.91 -3.08 10.66
C VAL A 46 3.61 -3.42 9.94
N PHE A 47 3.72 -4.29 8.95
CA PHE A 47 2.59 -4.78 8.20
C PHE A 47 2.69 -6.29 7.94
N VAL A 48 1.52 -6.90 7.84
CA VAL A 48 1.30 -8.25 7.30
C VAL A 48 0.29 -8.11 6.16
N GLY A 49 0.56 -8.73 5.03
CA GLY A 49 -0.31 -8.67 3.87
C GLY A 49 0.22 -9.51 2.73
N PHE A 50 -0.40 -9.42 1.58
CA PHE A 50 0.04 -10.15 0.40
C PHE A 50 0.90 -9.27 -0.51
N GLN A 51 1.98 -9.84 -1.00
CA GLN A 51 2.77 -9.24 -2.08
C GLN A 51 2.33 -9.85 -3.41
N ASN A 52 1.90 -9.01 -4.33
CA ASN A 52 1.62 -9.41 -5.69
C ASN A 52 2.95 -9.69 -6.41
N MET A 53 3.12 -10.91 -6.94
CA MET A 53 4.38 -11.34 -7.53
C MET A 53 4.58 -10.82 -8.96
N VAL A 54 3.55 -10.32 -9.61
CA VAL A 54 3.63 -9.71 -10.95
C VAL A 54 4.18 -8.28 -10.88
N CYS A 55 3.59 -7.45 -10.03
CA CYS A 55 3.97 -6.03 -9.91
C CYS A 55 4.76 -5.70 -8.64
N CYS A 56 4.99 -6.68 -7.76
CA CYS A 56 5.64 -6.51 -6.45
C CYS A 56 4.92 -5.49 -5.54
N ASN A 57 3.65 -5.20 -5.78
CA ASN A 57 2.86 -4.32 -4.95
C ASN A 57 2.45 -5.02 -3.66
N MET A 58 2.38 -4.25 -2.58
CA MET A 58 1.89 -4.76 -1.29
C MET A 58 0.39 -4.51 -1.15
N CYS A 59 -0.35 -5.57 -0.90
CA CYS A 59 -1.77 -5.57 -0.55
C CYS A 59 -1.87 -5.71 0.98
N VAL A 60 -2.18 -4.63 1.67
CA VAL A 60 -2.24 -4.60 3.13
C VAL A 60 -3.64 -4.17 3.57
N SER A 61 -4.27 -4.98 4.41
CA SER A 61 -5.55 -4.66 5.05
C SER A 61 -5.35 -3.91 6.37
N THR A 62 -6.44 -3.33 6.88
CA THR A 62 -6.39 -2.53 8.12
C THR A 62 -5.98 -3.35 9.35
N ASP A 63 -6.35 -4.63 9.41
CA ASP A 63 -5.98 -5.56 10.47
C ASP A 63 -4.54 -6.07 10.34
N GLY A 64 -3.94 -5.93 9.17
CA GLY A 64 -2.55 -6.27 8.88
C GLY A 64 -1.55 -5.10 9.05
N TYR A 65 -1.94 -3.98 9.66
CA TYR A 65 -1.08 -2.80 9.74
C TYR A 65 -1.06 -2.14 11.11
N LYS A 66 0.15 -1.92 11.63
CA LYS A 66 0.40 -1.08 12.82
C LYS A 66 1.29 0.11 12.43
N SER A 67 0.75 1.31 12.56
CA SER A 67 1.40 2.55 12.12
C SER A 67 2.56 2.99 13.00
N GLU A 68 2.55 2.62 14.28
CA GLU A 68 3.57 3.02 15.23
C GLU A 68 3.74 1.97 16.34
N ILE A 69 4.89 1.33 16.35
CA ILE A 69 5.33 0.43 17.41
C ILE A 69 6.57 1.04 18.05
N LYS A 70 6.53 1.30 19.35
CA LYS A 70 7.68 1.77 20.11
C LYS A 70 8.34 0.59 20.80
N VAL A 71 9.59 0.31 20.49
CA VAL A 71 10.33 -0.83 21.03
C VAL A 71 11.68 -0.42 21.60
N MET A 72 12.04 -1.04 22.71
CA MET A 72 13.33 -0.83 23.37
C MET A 72 14.36 -1.89 22.99
N ASN A 73 13.91 -3.02 22.46
CA ASN A 73 14.77 -4.14 22.08
C ASN A 73 14.12 -4.99 20.98
N THR A 74 14.91 -5.90 20.41
CA THR A 74 14.49 -6.77 19.31
C THR A 74 13.35 -7.72 19.72
N GLN A 75 13.34 -8.19 20.96
CA GLN A 75 12.32 -9.11 21.45
C GLN A 75 10.93 -8.43 21.49
N ALA A 76 10.85 -7.17 21.92
CA ALA A 76 9.61 -6.41 21.90
C ALA A 76 9.10 -6.17 20.46
N LEU A 77 10.01 -5.96 19.49
CA LEU A 77 9.64 -5.87 18.08
C LEU A 77 9.07 -7.20 17.58
N PHE A 78 9.75 -8.31 17.87
CA PHE A 78 9.29 -9.64 17.48
C PHE A 78 7.90 -9.94 18.07
N GLN A 79 7.69 -9.67 19.34
CA GLN A 79 6.41 -9.85 20.00
C GLN A 79 5.29 -9.02 19.32
N ALA A 80 5.55 -7.75 18.99
CA ALA A 80 4.60 -6.89 18.31
C ALA A 80 4.24 -7.39 16.88
N VAL A 81 5.21 -7.99 16.20
CA VAL A 81 4.98 -8.65 14.90
C VAL A 81 4.10 -9.89 15.06
N MET A 82 4.40 -10.72 16.07
CA MET A 82 3.60 -11.93 16.34
C MET A 82 2.16 -11.60 16.74
N GLU A 83 1.94 -10.56 17.53
CA GLU A 83 0.61 -10.06 17.86
C GLU A 83 -0.15 -9.60 16.59
N LEU A 84 0.54 -8.92 15.67
CA LEU A 84 -0.05 -8.49 14.41
C LEU A 84 -0.47 -9.71 13.56
N PHE A 85 0.35 -10.75 13.51
CA PHE A 85 0.01 -12.01 12.84
C PHE A 85 -1.23 -12.68 13.43
N GLN A 86 -1.39 -12.66 14.74
CA GLN A 86 -2.57 -13.24 15.41
C GLN A 86 -3.87 -12.47 15.10
N LEU A 87 -3.76 -11.17 14.88
CA LEU A 87 -4.91 -10.31 14.55
C LEU A 87 -5.27 -10.34 13.07
N TYR A 88 -4.29 -10.62 12.22
CA TYR A 88 -4.47 -10.63 10.76
C TYR A 88 -5.22 -11.88 10.31
N ASN A 89 -6.26 -11.67 9.51
CA ASN A 89 -7.04 -12.76 8.92
C ASN A 89 -6.81 -12.81 7.39
N PRO A 90 -5.95 -13.73 6.90
CA PRO A 90 -5.64 -13.84 5.48
C PRO A 90 -6.85 -14.21 4.63
N GLU A 91 -7.74 -15.10 5.11
CA GLU A 91 -8.94 -15.50 4.37
C GLU A 91 -9.92 -14.34 4.17
N LYS A 92 -10.12 -13.52 5.22
CA LYS A 92 -10.92 -12.30 5.12
C LYS A 92 -10.31 -11.34 4.10
N HIS A 93 -9.00 -11.18 4.12
CA HIS A 93 -8.30 -10.29 3.19
C HIS A 93 -8.40 -10.81 1.76
N THR A 94 -8.20 -12.10 1.52
CA THR A 94 -8.38 -12.74 0.20
C THR A 94 -9.79 -12.52 -0.33
N ARG A 95 -10.83 -12.72 0.50
CA ARG A 95 -12.21 -12.44 0.11
C ARG A 95 -12.45 -10.98 -0.26
N GLN A 96 -11.85 -10.04 0.46
CA GLN A 96 -11.93 -8.62 0.12
C GLN A 96 -11.30 -8.33 -1.24
N MET A 97 -10.12 -8.88 -1.53
CA MET A 97 -9.47 -8.74 -2.83
C MET A 97 -10.30 -9.37 -3.95
N GLN A 98 -10.88 -10.55 -3.71
CA GLN A 98 -11.77 -11.21 -4.68
C GLN A 98 -13.02 -10.37 -4.99
N THR A 99 -13.55 -9.63 -4.03
CA THR A 99 -14.67 -8.69 -4.26
C THR A 99 -14.26 -7.58 -5.22
N LEU A 100 -13.01 -7.13 -5.20
CA LEU A 100 -12.50 -6.13 -6.14
C LEU A 100 -12.41 -6.66 -7.58
N VAL A 101 -12.14 -7.95 -7.77
CA VAL A 101 -12.14 -8.60 -9.09
C VAL A 101 -13.54 -8.59 -9.71
N ASN A 102 -14.56 -8.83 -8.89
CA ASN A 102 -15.95 -8.92 -9.32
C ASN A 102 -16.64 -7.56 -9.48
N SER A 103 -15.93 -6.48 -9.30
CA SER A 103 -16.43 -5.12 -9.43
C SER A 103 -15.63 -4.36 -10.50
N SER A 104 -16.29 -3.55 -11.30
CA SER A 104 -15.66 -2.72 -12.32
C SER A 104 -15.96 -1.23 -12.16
N MET A 105 -15.19 -0.44 -12.85
CA MET A 105 -15.31 1.00 -12.92
C MET A 105 -15.17 1.43 -14.40
N THR A 106 -16.06 2.28 -14.86
CA THR A 106 -15.92 2.89 -16.20
C THR A 106 -14.81 3.93 -16.21
N GLU A 107 -14.29 4.25 -17.40
CA GLU A 107 -13.31 5.32 -17.59
C GLU A 107 -13.80 6.65 -17.01
N HIS A 108 -15.08 6.97 -17.18
CA HIS A 108 -15.68 8.19 -16.64
C HIS A 108 -15.64 8.22 -15.09
N GLN A 109 -16.01 7.11 -14.45
CA GLN A 109 -15.94 6.98 -12.99
C GLN A 109 -14.50 7.07 -12.49
N PHE A 110 -13.56 6.48 -13.22
CA PHE A 110 -12.14 6.57 -12.89
C PHE A 110 -11.62 8.01 -13.01
N ALA A 111 -11.98 8.72 -14.08
CA ALA A 111 -11.65 10.13 -14.24
C ALA A 111 -12.24 11.01 -13.12
N GLN A 112 -13.50 10.76 -12.72
CA GLN A 112 -14.11 11.43 -11.57
C GLN A 112 -13.36 11.15 -10.26
N PHE A 113 -12.93 9.90 -10.05
CA PHE A 113 -12.14 9.52 -8.89
C PHE A 113 -10.81 10.29 -8.81
N LEU A 114 -10.06 10.35 -9.91
CA LEU A 114 -8.81 11.11 -9.99
C LEU A 114 -9.05 12.61 -9.80
N GLY A 115 -10.07 13.17 -10.44
CA GLY A 115 -10.44 14.58 -10.31
C GLY A 115 -10.80 14.96 -8.88
N LYS A 116 -11.61 14.14 -8.18
CA LYS A 116 -11.93 14.34 -6.77
C LYS A 116 -10.68 14.23 -5.88
N SER A 117 -9.82 13.26 -6.13
CA SER A 117 -8.56 13.11 -5.39
C SER A 117 -7.68 14.36 -5.51
N ARG A 118 -7.65 14.97 -6.70
CA ARG A 118 -6.94 16.23 -6.94
C ARG A 118 -7.59 17.40 -6.20
N LEU A 119 -8.90 17.54 -6.24
CA LEU A 119 -9.62 18.59 -5.54
C LEU A 119 -9.44 18.49 -4.03
N TYR A 120 -9.42 17.29 -3.47
CA TYR A 120 -9.24 17.06 -2.04
C TYR A 120 -7.88 17.54 -1.53
N GLN A 121 -6.85 17.58 -2.37
CA GLN A 121 -5.56 18.16 -1.99
C GLN A 121 -5.65 19.66 -1.71
N CYS A 122 -6.59 20.36 -2.33
CA CYS A 122 -6.78 21.80 -2.22
C CYS A 122 -7.74 22.18 -1.07
N LEU A 123 -8.35 21.21 -0.37
CA LEU A 123 -9.21 21.48 0.76
C LEU A 123 -8.45 22.13 1.93
N PRO A 124 -9.14 22.95 2.76
CA PRO A 124 -8.62 23.40 4.03
C PRO A 124 -8.17 22.24 4.92
N GLN A 125 -7.17 22.45 5.76
CA GLN A 125 -6.61 21.39 6.63
C GLN A 125 -7.63 20.77 7.59
N GLU A 126 -8.58 21.55 8.05
CA GLU A 126 -9.70 21.11 8.91
C GLU A 126 -10.56 20.06 8.20
N ASP A 127 -10.87 20.30 6.92
CA ASP A 127 -11.70 19.40 6.12
C ASP A 127 -10.93 18.14 5.72
N LYS A 128 -9.62 18.26 5.44
CA LYS A 128 -8.74 17.11 5.14
C LYS A 128 -8.70 16.09 6.27
N LYS A 129 -8.79 16.51 7.53
CA LYS A 129 -8.83 15.60 8.69
C LYS A 129 -10.04 14.67 8.70
N ARG A 130 -11.12 15.05 8.01
CA ARG A 130 -12.37 14.30 7.92
C ARG A 130 -12.41 13.31 6.76
N LEU A 131 -11.45 13.41 5.84
CA LEU A 131 -11.38 12.52 4.67
C LEU A 131 -10.72 11.19 5.02
N PRO A 132 -11.06 10.12 4.29
CA PRO A 132 -10.26 8.90 4.31
C PRO A 132 -8.81 9.23 4.01
N GLN A 133 -7.86 8.54 4.65
CA GLN A 133 -6.43 8.87 4.60
C GLN A 133 -5.76 8.64 3.21
N LEU A 134 -6.52 8.35 2.17
CA LEU A 134 -6.01 8.15 0.82
C LEU A 134 -5.95 9.48 0.06
N LEU A 135 -5.09 10.39 0.51
CA LEU A 135 -4.75 11.58 -0.25
C LEU A 135 -3.55 11.25 -1.16
N MET A 136 -3.81 11.20 -2.47
CA MET A 136 -2.76 11.03 -3.45
C MET A 136 -2.06 12.36 -3.71
N THR A 137 -0.74 12.33 -3.90
CA THR A 137 0.05 13.46 -4.39
C THR A 137 -0.15 13.65 -5.89
N ASP A 138 0.24 14.80 -6.43
CA ASP A 138 0.20 15.06 -7.87
C ASP A 138 0.98 14.03 -8.68
N THR A 139 2.16 13.66 -8.20
CA THR A 139 2.99 12.62 -8.81
C THR A 139 2.26 11.28 -8.86
N GLN A 140 1.60 10.88 -7.77
CA GLN A 140 0.83 9.65 -7.71
C GLN A 140 -0.38 9.68 -8.66
N ILE A 141 -1.11 10.78 -8.73
CA ILE A 141 -2.24 10.95 -9.66
C ILE A 141 -1.75 10.81 -11.10
N ASN A 142 -0.63 11.45 -11.46
CA ASN A 142 -0.05 11.37 -12.80
C ASN A 142 0.42 9.95 -13.14
N LEU A 143 1.05 9.25 -12.20
CA LEU A 143 1.47 7.85 -12.39
C LEU A 143 0.28 6.93 -12.62
N VAL A 144 -0.77 7.04 -11.81
CA VAL A 144 -2.01 6.25 -11.95
C VAL A 144 -2.70 6.54 -13.27
N ALA A 145 -2.83 7.81 -13.67
CA ALA A 145 -3.46 8.19 -14.94
C ALA A 145 -2.68 7.66 -16.14
N ARG A 146 -1.36 7.70 -16.12
CA ARG A 146 -0.51 7.15 -17.17
C ARG A 146 -0.65 5.62 -17.25
N ALA A 147 -0.53 4.94 -16.10
CA ALA A 147 -0.60 3.49 -16.05
C ALA A 147 -1.96 2.93 -16.46
N TYR A 148 -3.04 3.69 -16.27
CA TYR A 148 -4.39 3.32 -16.74
C TYR A 148 -4.45 3.01 -18.23
N TYR A 149 -3.68 3.72 -19.06
CA TYR A 149 -3.65 3.53 -20.51
C TYR A 149 -2.47 2.70 -21.00
N GLN A 150 -1.40 2.58 -20.24
CA GLN A 150 -0.12 2.01 -20.67
C GLN A 150 0.21 0.67 -20.01
N ASP A 151 -0.41 0.34 -18.90
CA ASP A 151 -0.13 -0.90 -18.18
C ASP A 151 -0.93 -2.05 -18.80
N GLU A 152 -0.23 -2.96 -19.50
CA GLU A 152 -0.85 -4.12 -20.15
C GLU A 152 -1.48 -5.09 -19.14
N ALA A 153 -0.91 -5.19 -17.94
CA ALA A 153 -1.42 -6.08 -16.89
C ALA A 153 -2.62 -5.49 -16.15
N PHE A 154 -2.63 -4.17 -15.94
CA PHE A 154 -3.62 -3.50 -15.09
C PHE A 154 -4.36 -2.34 -15.77
N GLY A 155 -4.14 -2.12 -17.06
CA GLY A 155 -4.78 -1.06 -17.81
C GLY A 155 -6.26 -1.33 -18.14
N VAL A 156 -6.89 -0.33 -18.76
CA VAL A 156 -8.28 -0.42 -19.21
C VAL A 156 -8.43 -1.43 -20.34
N ASP A 157 -9.52 -2.19 -20.33
CA ASP A 157 -9.90 -3.00 -21.48
C ASP A 157 -10.29 -2.11 -22.65
N ALA A 158 -9.64 -2.29 -23.82
CA ALA A 158 -9.82 -1.43 -24.98
C ALA A 158 -11.22 -1.53 -25.60
N GLN A 159 -11.93 -2.65 -25.39
CA GLN A 159 -13.26 -2.90 -25.97
C GLN A 159 -14.38 -2.38 -25.04
N SER A 160 -14.35 -2.76 -23.76
CA SER A 160 -15.39 -2.39 -22.80
C SER A 160 -15.21 -0.98 -22.23
N ARG A 161 -14.01 -0.42 -22.28
CA ARG A 161 -13.64 0.84 -21.61
C ARG A 161 -13.89 0.79 -20.09
N GLU A 162 -13.79 -0.39 -19.53
CA GLU A 162 -13.91 -0.65 -18.11
C GLU A 162 -12.62 -1.22 -17.52
N ILE A 163 -12.43 -0.98 -16.26
CA ILE A 163 -11.32 -1.54 -15.49
C ILE A 163 -11.86 -2.21 -14.24
N SER A 164 -11.38 -3.40 -13.90
CA SER A 164 -11.77 -4.04 -12.64
C SER A 164 -11.24 -3.23 -11.44
N MET A 165 -11.96 -3.25 -10.34
CA MET A 165 -11.51 -2.59 -9.11
C MET A 165 -10.21 -3.19 -8.57
N TRP A 166 -9.93 -4.47 -8.85
CA TRP A 166 -8.65 -5.10 -8.58
C TRP A 166 -7.49 -4.43 -9.34
N LYS A 167 -7.69 -4.17 -10.63
CA LYS A 167 -6.71 -3.43 -11.44
C LYS A 167 -6.52 -1.99 -10.94
N VAL A 168 -7.61 -1.29 -10.62
CA VAL A 168 -7.54 0.05 -10.00
C VAL A 168 -6.72 0.02 -8.70
N TYR A 169 -6.96 -0.96 -7.84
CA TYR A 169 -6.22 -1.13 -6.59
C TYR A 169 -4.71 -1.33 -6.86
N ASN A 170 -4.35 -2.15 -7.86
CA ASN A 170 -2.95 -2.35 -8.23
C ASN A 170 -2.30 -1.09 -8.82
N LEU A 171 -3.02 -0.30 -9.61
CA LEU A 171 -2.53 1.01 -10.09
C LEU A 171 -2.23 1.96 -8.93
N LEU A 172 -3.12 2.04 -7.94
CA LEU A 172 -2.95 2.90 -6.76
C LEU A 172 -1.77 2.45 -5.88
N THR A 173 -1.65 1.15 -5.63
CA THR A 173 -0.54 0.61 -4.83
C THR A 173 0.80 0.71 -5.56
N GLY A 174 0.79 0.56 -6.90
CA GLY A 174 1.95 0.78 -7.75
C GLY A 174 2.44 2.22 -7.74
N ALA A 175 1.54 3.19 -7.81
CA ALA A 175 1.88 4.61 -7.70
C ALA A 175 2.48 4.97 -6.34
N ASN A 176 1.99 4.37 -5.26
CA ASN A 176 2.57 4.53 -3.93
C ASN A 176 4.00 4.02 -3.86
N LYS A 177 4.27 2.86 -4.45
CA LYS A 177 5.61 2.26 -4.51
C LYS A 177 6.57 3.14 -5.30
N SER A 178 6.19 3.58 -6.50
CA SER A 178 7.02 4.41 -7.38
C SER A 178 7.35 5.75 -6.75
N SER A 179 6.37 6.45 -6.17
CA SER A 179 6.61 7.74 -5.51
C SER A 179 7.49 7.61 -4.26
N TYR A 180 7.53 6.43 -3.64
CA TYR A 180 8.42 6.16 -2.52
C TYR A 180 9.88 6.01 -2.97
N ILE A 181 10.11 5.38 -4.14
CA ILE A 181 11.43 5.23 -4.76
C ILE A 181 11.95 6.58 -5.25
N ASP A 182 11.14 7.36 -5.95
CA ASP A 182 11.51 8.68 -6.47
C ASP A 182 11.92 9.63 -5.34
N ASN A 183 11.14 9.69 -4.26
CA ASN A 183 11.49 10.47 -3.07
C ASN A 183 12.76 9.97 -2.35
N PHE A 184 13.17 8.73 -2.58
CA PHE A 184 14.41 8.20 -2.03
C PHE A 184 15.61 8.61 -2.87
N LEU A 185 15.50 8.60 -4.20
CA LEU A 185 16.55 9.00 -5.14
C LEU A 185 16.82 10.51 -5.08
N ASP A 186 15.78 11.34 -5.05
CA ASP A 186 15.89 12.81 -4.93
C ASP A 186 16.51 13.29 -3.61
N ARG A 187 16.54 12.44 -2.58
CA ARG A 187 17.16 12.77 -1.29
C ARG A 187 18.52 12.11 -1.07
N ALA A 188 18.95 11.24 -1.97
CA ALA A 188 20.23 10.55 -1.93
C ALA A 188 21.29 11.21 -2.84
N LEU A 189 20.89 12.19 -3.67
CA LEU A 189 21.74 13.07 -4.47
C LEU A 189 21.78 14.48 -3.84
#